data_b505ddedffb353cf0a4921f9160204f9
#
_entry.id   b505ddedffb353cf0a4921f9160204f9
#
_cell.length_a   1.000
_cell.length_b   1.000
_cell.length_c   1.000
_cell.angle_alpha   90.00
_cell.angle_beta   90.00
_cell.angle_gamma   90.00
#
_symmetry.space_group_name_H-M   'P 1'
#
loop_
_entity.id
_entity.type
_entity.pdbx_description
1 polymer ?
#
loop_
_entity_poly.entity_id
_entity_poly.type
_entity_poly.pdbx_seq_one_letter_code
_entity_poly.pdbx_strand_id
1 'polypeptide(L)'
;RAPNQGLPSLEDAVECFSLETVHEPGIEPHSSLSSVSILRSDHDSVASMLAALQTAYDTMNPDIVLTEGGDQRWFPWLVEQGRLHGQPLVLGRTSHALERSTHQRTVHSYGQTRHRHGAFFLNGRLHIDLKNSFIVSEGGLSGLFELAQHSRQSAQIISRLSPGSVISAIQMRVAMDDGVLV
;
A
#
# COMPACT_ATOMS: atom_id res chain seq x y z
N ARG A 1 -4.69 -16.96 -1.02
CA ARG A 1 -3.76 -17.57 -0.04
C ARG A 1 -2.74 -18.38 -0.81
N ALA A 2 -1.45 -18.25 -0.51
CA ALA A 2 -0.43 -19.16 -1.01
C ALA A 2 -0.50 -20.47 -0.21
N PRO A 3 -0.32 -21.64 -0.85
CA PRO A 3 -0.55 -22.94 -0.21
C PRO A 3 0.46 -23.33 0.86
N ASN A 4 1.56 -22.58 1.05
CA ASN A 4 2.61 -22.91 2.00
C ASN A 4 2.68 -21.92 3.18
N GLN A 5 2.86 -22.44 4.39
CA GLN A 5 2.95 -21.68 5.65
C GLN A 5 4.24 -20.84 5.81
N GLY A 6 5.12 -20.79 4.80
CA GLY A 6 6.28 -19.91 4.72
C GLY A 6 5.96 -18.56 4.07
N LEU A 7 6.93 -17.64 4.06
CA LEU A 7 6.85 -16.44 3.22
C LEU A 7 6.77 -16.90 1.75
N PRO A 8 5.70 -16.58 1.01
CA PRO A 8 5.61 -16.99 -0.39
C PRO A 8 6.75 -16.37 -1.18
N SER A 9 7.37 -17.17 -2.03
CA SER A 9 8.32 -16.70 -3.03
C SER A 9 7.56 -16.00 -4.17
N LEU A 10 8.26 -15.27 -5.02
CA LEU A 10 7.68 -14.70 -6.24
C LEU A 10 7.21 -15.76 -7.24
N GLU A 11 7.63 -17.02 -7.03
CA GLU A 11 7.29 -18.19 -7.85
C GLU A 11 6.02 -18.91 -7.36
N ASP A 12 5.55 -18.61 -6.13
CA ASP A 12 4.37 -19.26 -5.58
C ASP A 12 3.11 -18.88 -6.37
N ALA A 13 2.28 -19.87 -6.66
CA ALA A 13 1.00 -19.64 -7.30
C ALA A 13 0.04 -18.93 -6.33
N VAL A 14 -0.59 -17.86 -6.80
CA VAL A 14 -1.68 -17.20 -6.09
C VAL A 14 -2.99 -17.82 -6.55
N GLU A 15 -3.76 -18.34 -5.61
CA GLU A 15 -5.03 -19.01 -5.90
C GLU A 15 -6.21 -18.04 -5.87
N CYS A 16 -6.12 -16.97 -5.08
CA CYS A 16 -7.22 -16.03 -4.92
C CYS A 16 -6.72 -14.62 -4.58
N PHE A 17 -7.33 -13.61 -5.21
CA PHE A 17 -7.34 -12.24 -4.74
C PHE A 17 -8.71 -11.91 -4.15
N SER A 18 -8.71 -11.22 -3.03
CA SER A 18 -9.93 -10.65 -2.44
C SER A 18 -9.75 -9.14 -2.32
N LEU A 19 -10.71 -8.42 -2.89
CA LEU A 19 -10.86 -6.98 -2.75
C LEU A 19 -12.11 -6.72 -1.94
N GLU A 20 -11.99 -5.90 -0.91
CA GLU A 20 -13.11 -5.55 -0.04
C GLU A 20 -13.13 -4.04 0.20
N THR A 21 -14.31 -3.42 0.11
CA THR A 21 -14.47 -2.02 0.48
C THR A 21 -14.70 -1.91 1.98
N VAL A 22 -13.89 -1.08 2.63
CA VAL A 22 -14.06 -0.74 4.04
C VAL A 22 -14.74 0.63 4.11
N HIS A 23 -15.90 0.69 4.75
CA HIS A 23 -16.67 1.92 4.93
C HIS A 23 -16.68 2.32 6.39
N GLU A 24 -16.67 3.62 6.64
CA GLU A 24 -17.06 4.13 7.94
C GLU A 24 -18.58 3.98 8.13
N PRO A 25 -19.06 3.66 9.34
CA PRO A 25 -20.48 3.57 9.62
C PRO A 25 -21.19 4.90 9.29
N GLY A 26 -22.21 4.83 8.44
CA GLY A 26 -23.01 5.99 8.04
C GLY A 26 -22.57 6.67 6.72
N ILE A 27 -21.53 6.19 6.07
CA ILE A 27 -21.13 6.65 4.73
C ILE A 27 -21.63 5.65 3.69
N GLU A 28 -22.47 6.13 2.77
CA GLU A 28 -22.91 5.31 1.63
C GLU A 28 -21.75 5.04 0.68
N PRO A 29 -21.59 3.79 0.23
CA PRO A 29 -20.52 3.42 -0.68
C PRO A 29 -20.69 4.08 -2.06
N HIS A 30 -19.62 4.65 -2.59
CA HIS A 30 -19.60 5.21 -3.95
C HIS A 30 -19.55 4.13 -5.06
N SER A 31 -19.34 2.87 -4.69
CA SER A 31 -19.26 1.73 -5.60
C SER A 31 -20.35 0.72 -5.28
N SER A 32 -20.93 0.13 -6.33
CA SER A 32 -21.86 -1.00 -6.19
C SER A 32 -21.18 -2.31 -5.74
N LEU A 33 -19.84 -2.37 -5.83
CA LEU A 33 -19.05 -3.54 -5.43
C LEU A 33 -18.57 -3.35 -3.99
N SER A 34 -19.11 -4.13 -3.07
CA SER A 34 -18.66 -4.17 -1.68
C SER A 34 -17.53 -5.18 -1.45
N SER A 35 -17.51 -6.27 -2.20
CA SER A 35 -16.48 -7.31 -2.14
C SER A 35 -16.39 -8.04 -3.47
N VAL A 36 -15.18 -8.38 -3.88
CA VAL A 36 -14.89 -9.20 -5.06
C VAL A 36 -13.80 -10.21 -4.72
N SER A 37 -14.03 -11.46 -5.04
CA SER A 37 -13.03 -12.53 -5.01
C SER A 37 -12.72 -13.00 -6.42
N ILE A 38 -11.43 -13.05 -6.77
CA ILE A 38 -10.93 -13.47 -8.07
C ILE A 38 -10.15 -14.75 -7.85
N LEU A 39 -10.72 -15.88 -8.27
CA LEU A 39 -10.13 -17.21 -8.08
C LEU A 39 -9.29 -17.57 -9.31
N ARG A 40 -8.14 -18.16 -9.09
CA ARG A 40 -7.26 -18.65 -10.17
C ARG A 40 -7.97 -19.72 -11.02
N SER A 41 -8.81 -20.54 -10.39
CA SER A 41 -9.60 -21.59 -11.06
C SER A 41 -10.58 -21.07 -12.11
N ASP A 42 -11.03 -19.83 -11.97
CA ASP A 42 -12.04 -19.22 -12.84
C ASP A 42 -11.42 -18.56 -14.09
N HIS A 43 -10.09 -18.70 -14.24
CA HIS A 43 -9.32 -18.06 -15.30
C HIS A 43 -8.41 -19.06 -16.01
N ASP A 44 -8.38 -19.01 -17.34
CA ASP A 44 -7.56 -19.89 -18.18
C ASP A 44 -6.05 -19.60 -18.03
N SER A 45 -5.69 -18.41 -17.60
CA SER A 45 -4.30 -17.97 -17.46
C SER A 45 -4.11 -16.97 -16.33
N VAL A 46 -2.86 -16.79 -15.91
CA VAL A 46 -2.50 -15.71 -14.96
C VAL A 46 -2.78 -14.34 -15.58
N ALA A 47 -2.56 -14.17 -16.88
CA ALA A 47 -2.87 -12.90 -17.57
C ALA A 47 -4.36 -12.54 -17.47
N SER A 48 -5.26 -13.50 -17.70
CA SER A 48 -6.70 -13.27 -17.57
C SER A 48 -7.13 -12.99 -16.13
N MET A 49 -6.49 -13.64 -15.15
CA MET A 49 -6.70 -13.35 -13.73
C MET A 49 -6.24 -11.93 -13.35
N LEU A 50 -5.08 -11.48 -13.84
CA LEU A 50 -4.58 -10.12 -13.62
C LEU A 50 -5.46 -9.07 -14.31
N ALA A 51 -5.97 -9.36 -15.51
CA ALA A 51 -6.91 -8.48 -16.20
C ALA A 51 -8.24 -8.34 -15.43
N ALA A 52 -8.76 -9.45 -14.87
CA ALA A 52 -9.94 -9.42 -14.01
C ALA A 52 -9.69 -8.61 -12.73
N LEU A 53 -8.51 -8.75 -12.11
CA LEU A 53 -8.10 -7.94 -10.96
C LEU A 53 -8.08 -6.44 -11.30
N GLN A 54 -7.49 -6.07 -12.44
CA GLN A 54 -7.48 -4.67 -12.91
C GLN A 54 -8.90 -4.15 -13.12
N THR A 55 -9.76 -4.92 -13.78
CA THR A 55 -11.16 -4.53 -14.03
C THR A 55 -11.94 -4.32 -12.72
N ALA A 56 -11.81 -5.23 -11.76
CA ALA A 56 -12.46 -5.13 -10.48
C ALA A 56 -11.96 -3.90 -9.69
N TYR A 57 -10.64 -3.70 -9.69
CA TYR A 57 -10.00 -2.56 -9.04
C TYR A 57 -10.46 -1.22 -9.64
N ASP A 58 -10.52 -1.12 -10.97
CA ASP A 58 -10.98 0.08 -11.68
C ASP A 58 -12.46 0.37 -11.41
N THR A 59 -13.27 -0.69 -11.30
CA THR A 59 -14.70 -0.57 -10.97
C THR A 59 -14.90 -0.07 -9.53
N MET A 60 -14.12 -0.57 -8.58
CA MET A 60 -14.14 -0.11 -7.17
C MET A 60 -13.59 1.29 -7.02
N ASN A 61 -12.65 1.69 -7.87
CA ASN A 61 -12.02 3.02 -7.92
C ASN A 61 -11.65 3.62 -6.54
N PRO A 62 -10.90 2.92 -5.69
CA PRO A 62 -10.63 3.35 -4.33
C PRO A 62 -9.73 4.60 -4.28
N ASP A 63 -9.96 5.50 -3.31
CA ASP A 63 -9.03 6.59 -3.00
C ASP A 63 -7.89 6.13 -2.10
N ILE A 64 -8.17 5.18 -1.22
CA ILE A 64 -7.23 4.63 -0.27
C ILE A 64 -7.19 3.11 -0.46
N VAL A 65 -5.99 2.57 -0.59
CA VAL A 65 -5.73 1.13 -0.71
C VAL A 65 -5.02 0.67 0.56
N LEU A 66 -5.67 -0.20 1.32
CA LEU A 66 -5.09 -0.81 2.51
C LEU A 66 -4.62 -2.22 2.14
N THR A 67 -3.40 -2.56 2.56
CA THR A 67 -2.86 -3.90 2.37
C THR A 67 -2.21 -4.44 3.64
N GLU A 68 -2.18 -5.75 3.78
CA GLU A 68 -1.35 -6.44 4.75
C GLU A 68 -0.18 -7.14 4.04
N GLY A 69 0.98 -6.49 3.99
CA GLY A 69 2.17 -6.98 3.32
C GLY A 69 2.19 -6.69 1.81
N GLY A 70 1.50 -5.65 1.37
CA GLY A 70 1.51 -5.18 0.00
C GLY A 70 2.90 -4.82 -0.49
N ASP A 71 3.64 -4.04 0.31
CA ASP A 71 5.00 -3.60 -0.02
C ASP A 71 6.01 -4.76 -0.12
N GLN A 72 5.84 -5.77 0.74
CA GLN A 72 6.78 -6.88 0.85
C GLN A 72 6.48 -8.04 -0.08
N ARG A 73 5.19 -8.34 -0.28
CA ARG A 73 4.72 -9.60 -0.86
C ARG A 73 3.89 -9.38 -2.12
N TRP A 74 2.74 -8.69 -1.99
CA TRP A 74 1.72 -8.70 -3.02
C TRP A 74 2.08 -7.83 -4.22
N PHE A 75 2.56 -6.62 -4.01
CA PHE A 75 2.91 -5.73 -5.10
C PHE A 75 4.17 -6.17 -5.86
N PRO A 76 5.26 -6.65 -5.21
CA PRO A 76 6.36 -7.28 -5.93
C PRO A 76 5.90 -8.46 -6.80
N TRP A 77 5.01 -9.30 -6.27
CA TRP A 77 4.46 -10.43 -7.02
C TRP A 77 3.63 -9.94 -8.23
N LEU A 78 2.74 -8.97 -8.03
CA LEU A 78 1.92 -8.39 -9.10
C LEU A 78 2.77 -7.76 -10.21
N VAL A 79 3.84 -7.06 -9.85
CA VAL A 79 4.78 -6.46 -10.81
C VAL A 79 5.45 -7.56 -11.65
N GLU A 80 5.96 -8.59 -11.00
CA GLU A 80 6.67 -9.68 -11.70
C GLU A 80 5.72 -10.48 -12.58
N GLN A 81 4.54 -10.86 -12.08
CA GLN A 81 3.56 -11.59 -12.89
C GLN A 81 3.02 -10.72 -14.04
N GLY A 82 2.78 -9.44 -13.79
CA GLY A 82 2.40 -8.50 -14.85
C GLY A 82 3.43 -8.41 -15.96
N ARG A 83 4.72 -8.39 -15.59
CA ARG A 83 5.83 -8.40 -16.56
C ARG A 83 5.92 -9.72 -17.32
N LEU A 84 5.85 -10.87 -16.64
CA LEU A 84 5.96 -12.20 -17.24
C LEU A 84 4.83 -12.52 -18.21
N HIS A 85 3.63 -12.05 -17.90
CA HIS A 85 2.42 -12.36 -18.67
C HIS A 85 1.97 -11.21 -19.59
N GLY A 86 2.77 -10.13 -19.71
CA GLY A 86 2.44 -8.99 -20.56
C GLY A 86 1.19 -8.21 -20.12
N GLN A 87 0.84 -8.31 -18.83
CA GLN A 87 -0.33 -7.66 -18.22
C GLN A 87 0.10 -6.78 -17.03
N PRO A 88 0.82 -5.67 -17.25
CA PRO A 88 1.21 -4.77 -16.17
C PRO A 88 -0.03 -4.11 -15.56
N LEU A 89 -0.08 -4.07 -14.23
CA LEU A 89 -1.18 -3.46 -13.50
C LEU A 89 -0.97 -1.97 -13.28
N VAL A 90 -2.04 -1.19 -13.39
CA VAL A 90 -2.08 0.25 -13.14
C VAL A 90 -2.98 0.50 -11.92
N LEU A 91 -2.39 0.64 -10.74
CA LEU A 91 -3.14 0.84 -9.50
C LEU A 91 -3.22 2.30 -9.06
N GLY A 92 -2.49 3.21 -9.71
CA GLY A 92 -2.61 4.66 -9.53
C GLY A 92 -3.73 5.25 -10.38
N ARG A 93 -3.84 6.60 -10.36
CA ARG A 93 -4.70 7.37 -11.27
C ARG A 93 -3.96 7.94 -12.48
N THR A 94 -2.71 7.58 -12.62
CA THR A 94 -1.88 7.87 -13.79
C THR A 94 -1.72 6.61 -14.62
N SER A 95 -1.31 6.73 -15.87
CA SER A 95 -1.09 5.59 -16.77
C SER A 95 0.18 4.78 -16.46
N HIS A 96 0.87 5.08 -15.36
CA HIS A 96 2.09 4.36 -14.98
C HIS A 96 1.76 3.01 -14.37
N ALA A 97 2.42 1.99 -14.84
CA ALA A 97 2.34 0.65 -14.26
C ALA A 97 2.81 0.66 -12.80
N LEU A 98 2.29 -0.29 -12.02
CA LEU A 98 2.72 -0.48 -10.63
C LEU A 98 4.22 -0.75 -10.57
N GLU A 99 4.95 0.07 -9.82
CA GLU A 99 6.38 -0.07 -9.63
C GLU A 99 6.81 0.27 -8.21
N ARG A 100 7.98 -0.21 -7.81
CA ARG A 100 8.54 0.07 -6.50
C ARG A 100 9.04 1.51 -6.42
N SER A 101 8.49 2.28 -5.51
CA SER A 101 8.80 3.72 -5.35
C SER A 101 10.03 3.98 -4.48
N THR A 102 10.32 3.09 -3.50
CA THR A 102 11.49 3.22 -2.62
C THR A 102 12.19 1.87 -2.45
N HIS A 103 13.49 1.90 -2.21
CA HIS A 103 14.27 0.69 -1.94
C HIS A 103 14.15 0.26 -0.47
N GLN A 104 14.42 -1.01 -0.21
CA GLN A 104 14.56 -1.55 1.14
C GLN A 104 15.71 -0.85 1.87
N ARG A 105 15.49 -0.53 3.15
CA ARG A 105 16.51 0.10 4.01
C ARG A 105 16.58 -0.63 5.34
N THR A 106 17.81 -0.77 5.83
CA THR A 106 18.06 -1.19 7.20
C THR A 106 18.35 0.04 8.05
N VAL A 107 17.57 0.22 9.10
CA VAL A 107 17.72 1.35 10.03
C VAL A 107 18.21 0.81 11.37
N HIS A 108 19.31 1.34 11.86
CA HIS A 108 19.81 1.08 13.19
C HIS A 108 19.41 2.26 14.10
N SER A 109 18.60 2.00 15.11
CA SER A 109 18.15 3.02 16.04
C SER A 109 18.02 2.42 17.44
N TYR A 110 18.61 3.09 18.44
CA TYR A 110 18.56 2.69 19.85
C TYR A 110 18.95 1.22 20.09
N GLY A 111 20.01 0.74 19.41
CA GLY A 111 20.49 -0.65 19.53
C GLY A 111 19.62 -1.71 18.84
N GLN A 112 18.56 -1.32 18.17
CA GLN A 112 17.71 -2.20 17.37
C GLN A 112 17.98 -2.05 15.89
N THR A 113 18.10 -3.18 15.20
CA THR A 113 18.14 -3.22 13.74
C THR A 113 16.74 -3.47 13.22
N ARG A 114 16.21 -2.55 12.43
CA ARG A 114 14.89 -2.66 11.82
C ARG A 114 15.03 -2.67 10.30
N HIS A 115 14.47 -3.69 9.68
CA HIS A 115 14.39 -3.78 8.23
C HIS A 115 13.08 -3.14 7.78
N ARG A 116 13.18 -2.23 6.81
CA ARG A 116 12.02 -1.63 6.14
C ARG A 116 11.98 -2.12 4.71
N HIS A 117 10.85 -2.64 4.33
CA HIS A 117 10.61 -3.00 2.95
C HIS A 117 10.51 -1.74 2.08
N GLY A 118 10.91 -1.86 0.83
CA GLY A 118 10.69 -0.77 -0.13
C GLY A 118 9.20 -0.57 -0.33
N ALA A 119 8.77 0.69 -0.43
CA ALA A 119 7.36 1.04 -0.56
C ALA A 119 6.92 1.11 -2.01
N PHE A 120 5.63 0.86 -2.22
CA PHE A 120 4.91 1.15 -3.45
C PHE A 120 3.96 2.32 -3.20
N PHE A 121 4.22 3.44 -3.84
CA PHE A 121 3.35 4.61 -3.77
C PHE A 121 2.45 4.65 -4.99
N LEU A 122 1.17 4.87 -4.77
CA LEU A 122 0.19 4.97 -5.83
C LEU A 122 -0.04 6.44 -6.17
N ASN A 123 0.26 6.82 -7.41
CA ASN A 123 0.05 8.19 -7.88
C ASN A 123 -1.44 8.51 -8.00
N GLY A 124 -1.89 9.57 -7.33
CA GLY A 124 -3.29 9.98 -7.29
C GLY A 124 -4.19 9.13 -6.37
N ARG A 125 -3.60 8.19 -5.61
CA ARG A 125 -4.26 7.40 -4.56
C ARG A 125 -3.34 7.30 -3.35
N LEU A 126 -3.84 6.82 -2.23
CA LEU A 126 -3.02 6.51 -1.05
C LEU A 126 -2.90 4.99 -0.91
N HIS A 127 -1.68 4.48 -0.83
CA HIS A 127 -1.44 3.10 -0.43
C HIS A 127 -0.84 3.07 0.98
N ILE A 128 -1.47 2.34 1.88
CA ILE A 128 -1.05 2.14 3.26
C ILE A 128 -0.89 0.64 3.49
N ASP A 129 0.34 0.20 3.71
CA ASP A 129 0.60 -1.19 4.10
C ASP A 129 0.65 -1.28 5.62
N LEU A 130 -0.35 -1.94 6.20
CA LEU A 130 -0.53 -2.09 7.64
C LEU A 130 0.66 -2.81 8.31
N LYS A 131 1.33 -3.70 7.59
CA LYS A 131 2.53 -4.42 8.09
C LYS A 131 3.83 -3.66 7.91
N ASN A 132 3.85 -2.62 7.07
CA ASN A 132 5.02 -1.77 6.84
C ASN A 132 4.87 -0.36 7.43
N SER A 133 3.99 -0.20 8.41
CA SER A 133 3.71 1.07 9.06
C SER A 133 3.80 0.96 10.58
N PHE A 134 4.76 1.66 11.19
CA PHE A 134 4.83 1.82 12.64
C PHE A 134 3.69 2.67 13.19
N ILE A 135 3.35 3.72 12.47
CA ILE A 135 2.35 4.70 12.91
C ILE A 135 1.00 4.00 13.04
N VAL A 136 0.64 3.19 12.05
CA VAL A 136 -0.64 2.47 12.06
C VAL A 136 -0.68 1.41 13.16
N SER A 137 0.44 0.75 13.45
CA SER A 137 0.49 -0.26 14.51
C SER A 137 0.29 0.31 15.92
N GLU A 138 0.62 1.58 16.13
CA GLU A 138 0.53 2.25 17.44
C GLU A 138 -0.70 3.16 17.56
N GLY A 139 -1.02 3.93 16.52
CA GLY A 139 -2.07 4.95 16.53
C GLY A 139 -3.26 4.69 15.60
N GLY A 140 -3.25 3.55 14.89
CA GLY A 140 -4.29 3.25 13.91
C GLY A 140 -4.26 4.20 12.69
N LEU A 141 -5.29 4.11 11.87
CA LEU A 141 -5.44 4.98 10.70
C LEU A 141 -5.73 6.43 11.10
N SER A 142 -6.52 6.65 12.16
CA SER A 142 -6.82 8.00 12.66
C SER A 142 -5.56 8.74 13.08
N GLY A 143 -4.68 8.09 13.86
CA GLY A 143 -3.39 8.66 14.23
C GLY A 143 -2.49 8.94 13.04
N LEU A 144 -2.49 8.08 12.01
CA LEU A 144 -1.76 8.33 10.77
C LEU A 144 -2.25 9.58 10.05
N PHE A 145 -3.56 9.75 9.90
CA PHE A 145 -4.13 10.91 9.20
C PHE A 145 -3.93 12.21 9.98
N GLU A 146 -4.02 12.16 11.31
CA GLU A 146 -3.71 13.30 12.17
C GLU A 146 -2.25 13.77 11.99
N LEU A 147 -1.30 12.83 12.04
CA LEU A 147 0.11 13.14 11.82
C LEU A 147 0.40 13.65 10.40
N ALA A 148 -0.28 13.10 9.39
CA ALA A 148 -0.19 13.57 8.02
C ALA A 148 -0.68 15.03 7.89
N GLN A 149 -1.77 15.38 8.56
CA GLN A 149 -2.32 16.73 8.60
C GLN A 149 -1.35 17.70 9.27
N HIS A 150 -0.82 17.36 10.46
CA HIS A 150 0.12 18.22 11.19
C HIS A 150 1.46 18.42 10.47
N SER A 151 1.97 17.39 9.82
CA SER A 151 3.22 17.48 9.05
C SER A 151 3.02 18.07 7.64
N ARG A 152 1.77 18.20 7.17
CA ARG A 152 1.39 18.54 5.79
C ARG A 152 2.08 17.64 4.75
N GLN A 153 2.28 16.38 5.10
CA GLN A 153 2.80 15.37 4.19
C GLN A 153 1.73 14.32 3.89
N SER A 154 1.87 13.66 2.75
CA SER A 154 0.96 12.57 2.37
C SER A 154 0.97 11.46 3.42
N ALA A 155 -0.20 10.97 3.81
CA ALA A 155 -0.35 9.83 4.72
C ALA A 155 0.39 8.59 4.22
N GLN A 156 0.46 8.41 2.90
CA GLN A 156 1.23 7.34 2.26
C GLN A 156 2.73 7.43 2.58
N ILE A 157 3.31 8.64 2.62
CA ILE A 157 4.70 8.87 3.01
C ILE A 157 4.86 8.69 4.52
N ILE A 158 4.02 9.36 5.32
CA ILE A 158 4.07 9.31 6.78
C ILE A 158 3.98 7.88 7.30
N SER A 159 3.14 7.04 6.71
CA SER A 159 2.99 5.63 7.10
C SER A 159 4.29 4.82 7.00
N ARG A 160 5.26 5.26 6.17
CA ARG A 160 6.56 4.59 5.98
C ARG A 160 7.70 5.28 6.75
N LEU A 161 7.42 6.34 7.51
CA LEU A 161 8.44 7.01 8.32
C LEU A 161 8.55 6.38 9.71
N SER A 162 9.70 6.59 10.37
CA SER A 162 9.83 6.28 11.79
C SER A 162 9.12 7.34 12.63
N PRO A 163 8.67 7.02 13.85
CA PRO A 163 8.09 8.01 14.75
C PRO A 163 8.99 9.25 14.92
N GLY A 164 10.29 9.05 15.09
CA GLY A 164 11.25 10.15 15.19
C GLY A 164 11.31 11.02 13.93
N SER A 165 11.25 10.40 12.74
CA SER A 165 11.23 11.17 11.48
C SER A 165 9.94 11.96 11.32
N VAL A 166 8.80 11.42 11.79
CA VAL A 166 7.53 12.14 11.76
C VAL A 166 7.53 13.33 12.70
N ILE A 167 8.04 13.13 13.94
CA ILE A 167 8.21 14.24 14.91
C ILE A 167 9.10 15.34 14.34
N SER A 168 10.22 14.98 13.73
CA SER A 168 11.10 15.96 13.07
C SER A 168 10.40 16.72 11.94
N ALA A 169 9.60 16.04 11.13
CA ALA A 169 8.83 16.66 10.05
C ALA A 169 7.81 17.68 10.60
N ILE A 170 7.13 17.34 11.71
CA ILE A 170 6.18 18.24 12.38
C ILE A 170 6.94 19.45 12.97
N GLN A 171 8.04 19.21 13.67
CA GLN A 171 8.87 20.28 14.25
C GLN A 171 9.37 21.27 13.17
N MET A 172 9.88 20.75 12.05
CA MET A 172 10.28 21.57 10.91
C MET A 172 9.09 22.38 10.38
N ARG A 173 7.92 21.77 10.29
CA ARG A 173 6.73 22.47 9.82
C ARG A 173 6.33 23.61 10.75
N VAL A 174 6.28 23.36 12.06
CA VAL A 174 5.99 24.40 13.06
C VAL A 174 7.01 25.52 12.97
N ALA A 175 8.31 25.21 12.91
CA ALA A 175 9.36 26.21 12.79
C ALA A 175 9.21 27.06 11.50
N MET A 176 8.80 26.47 10.39
CA MET A 176 8.50 27.20 9.15
C MET A 176 7.28 28.11 9.29
N ASP A 177 6.21 27.64 9.93
CA ASP A 177 4.99 28.42 10.13
C ASP A 177 5.22 29.59 11.11
N ASP A 178 6.09 29.42 12.10
CA ASP A 178 6.49 30.45 13.05
C ASP A 178 7.59 31.42 12.50
N GLY A 179 8.06 31.15 11.29
CA GLY A 179 9.13 31.98 10.66
C GLY A 179 10.51 31.79 11.31
N VAL A 180 10.72 30.75 12.08
CA VAL A 180 12.01 30.40 12.67
C VAL A 180 12.81 29.62 11.63
N LEU A 181 13.95 30.18 11.21
CA LEU A 181 14.91 29.46 10.36
C LEU A 181 15.64 28.42 11.21
N VAL A 182 15.57 27.17 10.82
CA VAL A 182 16.28 26.04 11.44
C VAL A 182 17.59 25.84 10.69
#